data_7f03c230cbc8ea839f5442d720a19aee
#
_entry.id   7f03c230cbc8ea839f5442d720a19aee
#
_cell.length_a   1.000
_cell.length_b   1.000
_cell.length_c   1.000
_cell.angle_alpha   90.00
_cell.angle_beta   90.00
_cell.angle_gamma   90.00
#
_symmetry.space_group_name_H-M   'P 1'
#
loop_
_entity.id
_entity.type
_entity.pdbx_description
1 polymer ?
#
loop_
_entity_poly.entity_id
_entity_poly.type
_entity_poly.pdbx_seq_one_letter_code
_entity_poly.pdbx_strand_id
1 'polypeptide(L)'
;MRTLRHYTFLLLAAFFLTEVVVAKPSVDYSERLDALWDFDNPAASEARLRAEAARHRAQSREAVEATTQVARAQGLQRKFTDADRTLDSVQRTLDTQPVRVRVRYLLERGRRDNSSQRRAPAVAWFEQALAASANDTLAGAAYYRVDALHMLAIASPPEQQLDFHKRAIAAAQAADDERTRGWRASLLHNLGWTMHDRGDDAAALDYWRQALAAREAANDVPRARIARWTVARGLRALGELDEAEAMQRALADELQAANAPDGYVFEELAEIAVARGDRAAAQPWAAKALQLLGDDADMKANEPARLARLTELAQPVTRR
;
A
#
# COMPACT_ATOMS: atom_id res chain seq x y z
N MET A 1 -77.76 31.27 48.74
CA MET A 1 -76.29 31.43 48.80
C MET A 1 -75.73 30.45 47.81
N ARG A 2 -75.15 30.96 46.70
CA ARG A 2 -74.67 30.19 45.56
C ARG A 2 -73.19 29.93 45.69
N THR A 3 -72.80 28.67 45.67
CA THR A 3 -71.42 28.18 45.67
C THR A 3 -70.88 28.15 44.22
N LEU A 4 -69.80 28.92 43.94
CA LEU A 4 -69.07 28.90 42.70
C LEU A 4 -68.16 27.64 42.69
N ARG A 5 -68.30 26.80 41.65
CA ARG A 5 -67.37 25.72 41.33
C ARG A 5 -66.31 26.26 40.38
N HIS A 6 -65.03 26.19 40.78
CA HIS A 6 -63.86 26.47 39.91
C HIS A 6 -63.50 25.21 39.13
N TYR A 7 -63.56 25.29 37.80
CA TYR A 7 -63.03 24.27 36.91
C TYR A 7 -61.60 24.67 36.57
N THR A 8 -60.63 23.85 37.01
CA THR A 8 -59.20 23.98 36.64
C THR A 8 -59.00 23.15 35.37
N PHE A 9 -58.70 23.82 34.25
CA PHE A 9 -58.29 23.19 33.01
C PHE A 9 -56.78 22.83 33.11
N LEU A 10 -56.47 21.54 33.12
CA LEU A 10 -55.12 21.02 32.93
C LEU A 10 -54.83 20.94 31.41
N LEU A 11 -53.98 21.86 30.91
CA LEU A 11 -53.38 21.77 29.57
C LEU A 11 -52.25 20.76 29.61
N LEU A 12 -52.44 19.55 29.07
CA LEU A 12 -51.36 18.60 28.78
C LEU A 12 -50.67 19.10 27.53
N ALA A 13 -49.46 19.70 27.68
CA ALA A 13 -48.53 19.94 26.59
C ALA A 13 -47.81 18.64 26.23
N ALA A 14 -48.21 18.01 25.13
CA ALA A 14 -47.50 16.88 24.54
C ALA A 14 -46.20 17.39 23.88
N PHE A 15 -45.07 17.20 24.54
CA PHE A 15 -43.76 17.38 23.92
C PHE A 15 -43.52 16.24 22.94
N PHE A 16 -43.69 16.47 21.64
CA PHE A 16 -43.13 15.60 20.60
C PHE A 16 -41.63 15.80 20.56
N LEU A 17 -40.88 14.90 21.22
CA LEU A 17 -39.46 14.71 20.99
C LEU A 17 -39.28 14.14 19.58
N THR A 18 -39.06 14.99 18.61
CA THR A 18 -38.53 14.55 17.30
C THR A 18 -37.08 14.09 17.52
N GLU A 19 -36.91 12.78 17.63
CA GLU A 19 -35.54 12.20 17.49
C GLU A 19 -34.98 12.63 16.13
N VAL A 20 -34.02 13.54 16.16
CA VAL A 20 -33.20 13.83 15.00
C VAL A 20 -32.34 12.58 14.76
N VAL A 21 -32.81 11.72 13.87
CA VAL A 21 -32.00 10.62 13.34
C VAL A 21 -30.87 11.28 12.56
N VAL A 22 -29.72 11.47 13.23
CA VAL A 22 -28.48 11.86 12.55
C VAL A 22 -28.13 10.67 11.65
N ALA A 23 -28.44 10.76 10.38
CA ALA A 23 -28.05 9.79 9.38
C ALA A 23 -26.52 9.62 9.48
N LYS A 24 -26.04 8.39 9.73
CA LYS A 24 -24.61 8.08 9.64
C LYS A 24 -24.11 8.62 8.31
N PRO A 25 -22.98 9.38 8.29
CA PRO A 25 -22.45 9.88 7.04
C PRO A 25 -22.28 8.68 6.08
N SER A 26 -22.81 8.81 4.88
CA SER A 26 -22.67 7.77 3.86
C SER A 26 -21.19 7.60 3.57
N VAL A 27 -20.68 6.37 3.71
CA VAL A 27 -19.29 6.05 3.35
C VAL A 27 -19.03 6.51 1.92
N ASP A 28 -17.96 7.27 1.72
CA ASP A 28 -17.61 7.74 0.37
C ASP A 28 -17.44 6.54 -0.57
N TYR A 29 -17.89 6.69 -1.81
CA TYR A 29 -17.82 5.63 -2.79
C TYR A 29 -16.38 5.13 -3.02
N SER A 30 -15.39 6.03 -2.92
CA SER A 30 -13.98 5.63 -3.04
C SER A 30 -13.53 4.70 -1.91
N GLU A 31 -14.02 4.90 -0.68
CA GLU A 31 -13.74 4.02 0.46
C GLU A 31 -14.45 2.66 0.31
N ARG A 32 -15.65 2.67 -0.26
CA ARG A 32 -16.35 1.41 -0.62
C ARG A 32 -15.59 0.61 -1.65
N LEU A 33 -14.98 1.24 -2.64
CA LEU A 33 -14.10 0.57 -3.59
C LEU A 33 -12.84 0.00 -2.91
N ASP A 34 -12.29 0.72 -1.94
CA ASP A 34 -11.11 0.24 -1.19
C ASP A 34 -11.41 -1.05 -0.40
N ALA A 35 -12.64 -1.22 0.10
CA ALA A 35 -13.08 -2.44 0.78
C ALA A 35 -13.21 -3.67 -0.15
N LEU A 36 -13.17 -3.49 -1.47
CA LEU A 36 -13.20 -4.58 -2.45
C LEU A 36 -11.82 -5.17 -2.75
N TRP A 37 -10.75 -4.51 -2.26
CA TRP A 37 -9.39 -4.93 -2.53
C TRP A 37 -8.94 -6.08 -1.64
N ASP A 38 -8.23 -6.99 -2.27
CA ASP A 38 -7.40 -8.03 -1.70
C ASP A 38 -6.10 -7.99 -2.53
N PHE A 39 -5.06 -7.40 -1.97
CA PHE A 39 -3.80 -7.21 -2.70
C PHE A 39 -3.01 -8.52 -2.84
N ASP A 40 -3.29 -9.50 -1.99
CA ASP A 40 -2.68 -10.84 -2.08
C ASP A 40 -3.37 -11.67 -3.17
N ASN A 41 -4.61 -11.28 -3.57
CA ASN A 41 -5.35 -11.91 -4.65
C ASN A 41 -5.95 -10.87 -5.64
N PRO A 42 -5.11 -10.27 -6.51
CA PRO A 42 -5.58 -9.27 -7.47
C PRO A 42 -6.63 -9.77 -8.45
N ALA A 43 -6.65 -11.08 -8.76
CA ALA A 43 -7.67 -11.67 -9.62
C ALA A 43 -9.05 -11.66 -8.96
N ALA A 44 -9.14 -11.98 -7.66
CA ALA A 44 -10.38 -11.87 -6.90
C ALA A 44 -10.84 -10.40 -6.77
N SER A 45 -9.90 -9.47 -6.59
CA SER A 45 -10.17 -8.02 -6.59
C SER A 45 -10.73 -7.56 -7.95
N GLU A 46 -10.14 -7.99 -9.06
CA GLU A 46 -10.65 -7.70 -10.41
C GLU A 46 -12.10 -8.14 -10.56
N ALA A 47 -12.43 -9.37 -10.14
CA ALA A 47 -13.79 -9.91 -10.25
C ALA A 47 -14.79 -9.07 -9.43
N ARG A 48 -14.46 -8.72 -8.17
CA ARG A 48 -15.31 -7.88 -7.32
C ARG A 48 -15.52 -6.47 -7.88
N LEU A 49 -14.45 -5.85 -8.38
CA LEU A 49 -14.49 -4.51 -8.97
C LEU A 49 -15.27 -4.48 -10.28
N ARG A 50 -15.18 -5.52 -11.12
CA ARG A 50 -16.04 -5.67 -12.32
C ARG A 50 -17.51 -5.81 -11.95
N ALA A 51 -17.82 -6.64 -10.95
CA ALA A 51 -19.18 -6.80 -10.47
C ALA A 51 -19.74 -5.48 -9.90
N GLU A 52 -18.91 -4.71 -9.20
CA GLU A 52 -19.31 -3.38 -8.71
C GLU A 52 -19.55 -2.39 -9.86
N ALA A 53 -18.65 -2.32 -10.83
CA ALA A 53 -18.86 -1.46 -12.01
C ALA A 53 -20.17 -1.78 -12.75
N ALA A 54 -20.51 -3.08 -12.88
CA ALA A 54 -21.72 -3.55 -13.55
C ALA A 54 -23.03 -3.24 -12.79
N ARG A 55 -22.97 -2.90 -11.50
CA ARG A 55 -24.14 -2.48 -10.70
C ARG A 55 -24.60 -1.07 -11.04
N HIS A 56 -23.78 -0.31 -11.71
CA HIS A 56 -24.03 1.10 -12.01
C HIS A 56 -24.33 1.29 -13.50
N ARG A 57 -25.06 2.36 -13.83
CA ARG A 57 -25.32 2.71 -15.21
C ARG A 57 -23.98 2.96 -15.91
N ALA A 58 -23.82 2.46 -17.11
CA ALA A 58 -22.64 2.70 -17.94
C ALA A 58 -22.34 4.21 -18.04
N GLN A 59 -21.05 4.56 -17.93
CA GLN A 59 -20.54 5.94 -17.93
C GLN A 59 -20.96 6.80 -16.71
N SER A 60 -21.69 6.25 -15.73
CA SER A 60 -21.85 6.95 -14.44
C SER A 60 -20.50 7.10 -13.74
N ARG A 61 -20.41 8.08 -12.82
CA ARG A 61 -19.22 8.30 -12.02
C ARG A 61 -18.74 7.02 -11.34
N GLU A 62 -19.67 6.30 -10.72
CA GLU A 62 -19.39 5.06 -9.99
C GLU A 62 -18.86 3.95 -10.92
N ALA A 63 -19.47 3.76 -12.08
CA ALA A 63 -19.03 2.75 -13.05
C ALA A 63 -17.65 3.08 -13.59
N VAL A 64 -17.37 4.34 -13.94
CA VAL A 64 -16.08 4.78 -14.46
C VAL A 64 -14.99 4.66 -13.38
N GLU A 65 -15.28 5.10 -12.14
CA GLU A 65 -14.35 5.03 -11.02
C GLU A 65 -13.99 3.58 -10.68
N ALA A 66 -14.97 2.66 -10.61
CA ALA A 66 -14.72 1.24 -10.42
C ALA A 66 -13.91 0.63 -11.58
N THR A 67 -14.17 1.05 -12.82
CA THR A 67 -13.43 0.56 -13.99
C THR A 67 -11.95 0.94 -13.95
N THR A 68 -11.61 2.12 -13.43
CA THR A 68 -10.18 2.47 -13.21
C THR A 68 -9.50 1.47 -12.25
N GLN A 69 -10.21 1.01 -11.23
CA GLN A 69 -9.68 0.04 -10.26
C GLN A 69 -9.60 -1.38 -10.82
N VAL A 70 -10.48 -1.75 -11.77
CA VAL A 70 -10.32 -2.98 -12.56
C VAL A 70 -8.98 -2.96 -13.30
N ALA A 71 -8.65 -1.84 -13.96
CA ALA A 71 -7.36 -1.70 -14.65
C ALA A 71 -6.17 -1.83 -13.70
N ARG A 72 -6.26 -1.29 -12.48
CA ARG A 72 -5.25 -1.47 -11.44
C ARG A 72 -5.06 -2.95 -11.07
N ALA A 73 -6.16 -3.68 -10.86
CA ALA A 73 -6.11 -5.10 -10.55
C ALA A 73 -5.48 -5.93 -11.71
N GLN A 74 -5.75 -5.54 -12.96
CA GLN A 74 -5.11 -6.13 -14.14
C GLN A 74 -3.61 -5.81 -14.20
N GLY A 75 -3.21 -4.58 -13.88
CA GLY A 75 -1.81 -4.17 -13.80
C GLY A 75 -1.02 -4.99 -12.78
N LEU A 76 -1.58 -5.24 -11.59
CA LEU A 76 -0.98 -6.10 -10.57
C LEU A 76 -0.83 -7.55 -11.02
N GLN A 77 -1.71 -8.03 -11.91
CA GLN A 77 -1.60 -9.34 -12.54
C GLN A 77 -0.67 -9.36 -13.76
N ARG A 78 0.02 -8.24 -14.07
CA ARG A 78 0.85 -8.04 -15.28
C ARG A 78 0.08 -8.16 -16.61
N LYS A 79 -1.26 -8.10 -16.58
CA LYS A 79 -2.15 -8.08 -17.75
C LYS A 79 -2.19 -6.67 -18.35
N PHE A 80 -1.04 -6.15 -18.77
CA PHE A 80 -0.89 -4.74 -19.17
C PHE A 80 -1.77 -4.36 -20.38
N THR A 81 -1.90 -5.24 -21.37
CA THR A 81 -2.76 -5.02 -22.53
C THR A 81 -4.25 -4.92 -22.15
N ASP A 82 -4.69 -5.71 -21.17
CA ASP A 82 -6.06 -5.64 -20.67
C ASP A 82 -6.29 -4.37 -19.87
N ALA A 83 -5.32 -3.98 -19.02
CA ALA A 83 -5.36 -2.72 -18.29
C ALA A 83 -5.45 -1.51 -19.23
N ASP A 84 -4.69 -1.49 -20.33
CA ASP A 84 -4.77 -0.44 -21.34
C ASP A 84 -6.16 -0.38 -21.97
N ARG A 85 -6.68 -1.51 -22.46
CA ARG A 85 -8.04 -1.56 -23.04
C ARG A 85 -9.11 -1.10 -22.05
N THR A 86 -8.97 -1.47 -20.79
CA THR A 86 -9.89 -1.06 -19.71
C THR A 86 -9.83 0.45 -19.50
N LEU A 87 -8.63 1.04 -19.42
CA LEU A 87 -8.47 2.49 -19.27
C LEU A 87 -8.93 3.25 -20.53
N ASP A 88 -8.64 2.75 -21.73
CA ASP A 88 -9.08 3.36 -23.00
C ASP A 88 -10.61 3.40 -23.10
N SER A 89 -11.31 2.40 -22.56
CA SER A 89 -12.77 2.33 -22.59
C SER A 89 -13.45 3.50 -21.84
N VAL A 90 -12.78 4.04 -20.82
CA VAL A 90 -13.31 5.15 -20.00
C VAL A 90 -12.71 6.51 -20.39
N GLN A 91 -11.62 6.55 -21.13
CA GLN A 91 -10.91 7.78 -21.47
C GLN A 91 -11.80 8.83 -22.11
N ARG A 92 -12.67 8.44 -23.02
CA ARG A 92 -13.57 9.35 -23.77
C ARG A 92 -14.64 10.02 -22.89
N THR A 93 -14.87 9.48 -21.69
CA THR A 93 -15.89 9.99 -20.77
C THR A 93 -15.31 10.92 -19.70
N LEU A 94 -13.98 11.01 -19.59
CA LEU A 94 -13.30 11.69 -18.50
C LEU A 94 -13.60 13.20 -18.42
N ASP A 95 -13.80 13.85 -19.55
CA ASP A 95 -14.09 15.31 -19.59
C ASP A 95 -15.41 15.66 -18.89
N THR A 96 -16.34 14.70 -18.83
CA THR A 96 -17.62 14.85 -18.14
C THR A 96 -17.61 14.29 -16.73
N GLN A 97 -16.51 13.68 -16.30
CA GLN A 97 -16.39 13.08 -14.96
C GLN A 97 -15.90 14.09 -13.91
N PRO A 98 -16.26 13.89 -12.64
CA PRO A 98 -15.67 14.65 -11.53
C PRO A 98 -14.15 14.53 -11.51
N VAL A 99 -13.47 15.57 -11.00
CA VAL A 99 -11.99 15.63 -10.91
C VAL A 99 -11.42 14.37 -10.23
N ARG A 100 -12.07 13.84 -9.19
CA ARG A 100 -11.64 12.61 -8.50
C ARG A 100 -11.49 11.42 -9.43
N VAL A 101 -12.44 11.19 -10.31
CA VAL A 101 -12.42 10.08 -11.26
C VAL A 101 -11.26 10.25 -12.25
N ARG A 102 -11.03 11.48 -12.72
CA ARG A 102 -9.89 11.81 -13.60
C ARG A 102 -8.57 11.59 -12.91
N VAL A 103 -8.43 12.00 -11.64
CA VAL A 103 -7.21 11.77 -10.85
C VAL A 103 -6.94 10.26 -10.68
N ARG A 104 -7.95 9.46 -10.35
CA ARG A 104 -7.80 8.00 -10.30
C ARG A 104 -7.34 7.42 -11.64
N TYR A 105 -7.98 7.83 -12.74
CA TYR A 105 -7.57 7.39 -14.07
C TYR A 105 -6.08 7.71 -14.34
N LEU A 106 -5.64 8.93 -14.06
CA LEU A 106 -4.24 9.36 -14.26
C LEU A 106 -3.27 8.53 -13.41
N LEU A 107 -3.62 8.27 -12.15
CA LEU A 107 -2.84 7.42 -11.26
C LEU A 107 -2.72 5.99 -11.82
N GLU A 108 -3.80 5.41 -12.33
CA GLU A 108 -3.75 4.04 -12.85
C GLU A 108 -3.02 3.95 -14.19
N ARG A 109 -3.08 4.97 -15.05
CA ARG A 109 -2.19 5.07 -16.24
C ARG A 109 -0.74 5.08 -15.82
N GLY A 110 -0.39 5.92 -14.85
CA GLY A 110 0.97 5.99 -14.34
C GLY A 110 1.45 4.68 -13.72
N ARG A 111 0.63 4.01 -12.89
CA ARG A 111 0.97 2.71 -12.29
C ARG A 111 1.18 1.63 -13.34
N ARG A 112 0.32 1.57 -14.33
CA ARG A 112 0.43 0.64 -15.44
C ARG A 112 1.75 0.83 -16.19
N ASP A 113 2.10 2.09 -16.51
CA ASP A 113 3.35 2.41 -17.19
C ASP A 113 4.58 2.09 -16.32
N ASN A 114 4.54 2.46 -15.04
CA ASN A 114 5.62 2.13 -14.11
C ASN A 114 5.85 0.63 -13.97
N SER A 115 4.78 -0.16 -13.82
CA SER A 115 4.86 -1.62 -13.70
C SER A 115 5.37 -2.30 -14.98
N SER A 116 5.21 -1.66 -16.13
CA SER A 116 5.77 -2.13 -17.42
C SER A 116 7.14 -1.50 -17.75
N GLN A 117 7.83 -0.93 -16.75
CA GLN A 117 9.16 -0.29 -16.87
C GLN A 117 9.19 0.97 -17.76
N ARG A 118 8.05 1.57 -18.05
CA ARG A 118 7.94 2.80 -18.83
C ARG A 118 7.94 4.03 -17.91
N ARG A 119 9.07 4.27 -17.24
CA ARG A 119 9.17 5.27 -16.16
C ARG A 119 8.86 6.70 -16.61
N ALA A 120 9.39 7.18 -17.74
CA ALA A 120 9.16 8.56 -18.17
C ALA A 120 7.66 8.86 -18.47
N PRO A 121 6.90 8.03 -19.23
CA PRO A 121 5.46 8.18 -19.31
C PRO A 121 4.74 8.09 -17.96
N ALA A 122 5.18 7.20 -17.05
CA ALA A 122 4.58 7.07 -15.73
C ALA A 122 4.68 8.37 -14.90
N VAL A 123 5.87 8.98 -14.88
CA VAL A 123 6.10 10.27 -14.21
C VAL A 123 5.16 11.34 -14.76
N ALA A 124 5.03 11.46 -16.07
CA ALA A 124 4.14 12.45 -16.70
C ALA A 124 2.67 12.28 -16.29
N TRP A 125 2.19 11.03 -16.13
CA TRP A 125 0.85 10.76 -15.63
C TRP A 125 0.69 11.13 -14.16
N PHE A 126 1.68 10.82 -13.33
CA PHE A 126 1.64 11.16 -11.90
C PHE A 126 1.73 12.66 -11.66
N GLU A 127 2.49 13.41 -12.47
CA GLU A 127 2.52 14.86 -12.41
C GLU A 127 1.16 15.49 -12.75
N GLN A 128 0.47 14.96 -13.76
CA GLN A 128 -0.88 15.38 -14.09
C GLN A 128 -1.86 15.05 -12.95
N ALA A 129 -1.73 13.86 -12.32
CA ALA A 129 -2.55 13.49 -11.17
C ALA A 129 -2.31 14.43 -9.98
N LEU A 130 -1.04 14.78 -9.71
CA LEU A 130 -0.66 15.73 -8.66
C LEU A 130 -1.27 17.11 -8.92
N ALA A 131 -1.14 17.64 -10.15
CA ALA A 131 -1.70 18.92 -10.53
C ALA A 131 -3.24 18.94 -10.39
N ALA A 132 -3.91 17.86 -10.83
CA ALA A 132 -5.36 17.76 -10.71
C ALA A 132 -5.84 17.63 -9.25
N SER A 133 -5.02 17.02 -8.35
CA SER A 133 -5.32 16.89 -6.92
C SER A 133 -5.04 18.16 -6.11
N ALA A 134 -4.47 19.21 -6.72
CA ALA A 134 -4.25 20.49 -6.07
C ALA A 134 -5.56 21.28 -5.82
N ASN A 135 -6.68 20.85 -6.43
CA ASN A 135 -7.99 21.46 -6.20
C ASN A 135 -8.55 21.05 -4.84
N ASP A 136 -8.53 21.94 -3.88
CA ASP A 136 -8.96 21.71 -2.49
C ASP A 136 -10.47 21.42 -2.35
N THR A 137 -11.29 21.71 -3.38
CA THR A 137 -12.72 21.35 -3.39
C THR A 137 -12.96 19.88 -3.72
N LEU A 138 -11.91 19.15 -4.12
CA LEU A 138 -11.99 17.72 -4.41
C LEU A 138 -12.15 16.91 -3.11
N ALA A 139 -13.23 16.16 -2.99
CA ALA A 139 -13.36 15.20 -1.87
C ALA A 139 -12.19 14.20 -1.88
N GLY A 140 -11.44 14.14 -0.76
CA GLY A 140 -10.24 13.34 -0.65
C GLY A 140 -9.01 13.91 -1.39
N ALA A 141 -8.98 15.23 -1.68
CA ALA A 141 -7.84 15.87 -2.36
C ALA A 141 -6.50 15.55 -1.68
N ALA A 142 -6.44 15.61 -0.36
CA ALA A 142 -5.23 15.29 0.40
C ALA A 142 -4.77 13.85 0.15
N TYR A 143 -5.68 12.88 0.16
CA TYR A 143 -5.40 11.48 -0.11
C TYR A 143 -4.78 11.28 -1.50
N TYR A 144 -5.38 11.84 -2.54
CA TYR A 144 -4.88 11.69 -3.91
C TYR A 144 -3.59 12.47 -4.16
N ARG A 145 -3.39 13.59 -3.47
CA ARG A 145 -2.13 14.33 -3.49
C ARG A 145 -0.99 13.51 -2.91
N VAL A 146 -1.23 12.86 -1.77
CA VAL A 146 -0.25 11.94 -1.13
C VAL A 146 0.04 10.76 -2.05
N ASP A 147 -0.99 10.15 -2.65
CA ASP A 147 -0.83 9.02 -3.56
C ASP A 147 0.00 9.41 -4.80
N ALA A 148 -0.28 10.57 -5.42
CA ALA A 148 0.50 11.05 -6.58
C ALA A 148 1.97 11.35 -6.22
N LEU A 149 2.22 12.02 -5.07
CA LEU A 149 3.56 12.28 -4.58
C LEU A 149 4.32 10.99 -4.25
N HIS A 150 3.65 10.00 -3.67
CA HIS A 150 4.21 8.69 -3.41
C HIS A 150 4.63 7.98 -4.70
N MET A 151 3.76 8.01 -5.71
CA MET A 151 4.09 7.40 -7.01
C MET A 151 5.22 8.14 -7.73
N LEU A 152 5.31 9.46 -7.62
CA LEU A 152 6.43 10.25 -8.12
C LEU A 152 7.73 9.91 -7.38
N ALA A 153 7.67 9.69 -6.07
CA ALA A 153 8.84 9.27 -5.29
C ALA A 153 9.40 7.91 -5.74
N ILE A 154 8.55 7.00 -6.24
CA ILE A 154 8.96 5.68 -6.74
C ILE A 154 9.45 5.74 -8.20
N ALA A 155 8.76 6.50 -9.05
CA ALA A 155 8.96 6.46 -10.50
C ALA A 155 10.02 7.45 -11.01
N SER A 156 10.26 8.55 -10.28
CA SER A 156 11.18 9.62 -10.69
C SER A 156 12.66 9.20 -10.63
N PRO A 157 13.54 9.92 -11.34
CA PRO A 157 14.98 9.73 -11.22
C PRO A 157 15.47 9.88 -9.76
N PRO A 158 16.54 9.15 -9.37
CA PRO A 158 17.01 9.08 -7.97
C PRO A 158 17.25 10.43 -7.29
N GLU A 159 17.67 11.44 -8.03
CA GLU A 159 17.92 12.80 -7.52
C GLU A 159 16.65 13.51 -7.05
N GLN A 160 15.48 13.16 -7.57
CA GLN A 160 14.18 13.77 -7.25
C GLN A 160 13.39 12.99 -6.20
N GLN A 161 13.66 11.70 -6.01
CA GLN A 161 12.88 10.81 -5.16
C GLN A 161 12.75 11.33 -3.73
N LEU A 162 13.86 11.79 -3.15
CA LEU A 162 13.89 12.28 -1.77
C LEU A 162 12.96 13.48 -1.54
N ASP A 163 12.90 14.42 -2.49
CA ASP A 163 11.99 15.57 -2.41
C ASP A 163 10.53 15.12 -2.41
N PHE A 164 10.18 14.24 -3.34
CA PHE A 164 8.81 13.72 -3.41
C PHE A 164 8.42 12.94 -2.16
N HIS A 165 9.31 12.13 -1.57
CA HIS A 165 9.06 11.46 -0.30
C HIS A 165 8.77 12.45 0.84
N LYS A 166 9.62 13.48 1.00
CA LYS A 166 9.43 14.50 2.03
C LYS A 166 8.10 15.24 1.86
N ARG A 167 7.76 15.61 0.64
CA ARG A 167 6.49 16.28 0.32
C ARG A 167 5.28 15.37 0.60
N ALA A 168 5.36 14.07 0.26
CA ALA A 168 4.31 13.12 0.54
C ALA A 168 4.07 12.94 2.05
N ILE A 169 5.16 12.81 2.83
CA ILE A 169 5.09 12.69 4.30
C ILE A 169 4.49 13.95 4.91
N ALA A 170 4.96 15.14 4.50
CA ALA A 170 4.42 16.40 4.99
C ALA A 170 2.92 16.56 4.67
N ALA A 171 2.50 16.18 3.45
CA ALA A 171 1.10 16.21 3.04
C ALA A 171 0.23 15.24 3.86
N ALA A 172 0.73 14.02 4.13
CA ALA A 172 0.03 13.05 4.96
C ALA A 172 -0.08 13.50 6.42
N GLN A 173 0.97 14.13 6.97
CA GLN A 173 0.97 14.64 8.35
C GLN A 173 0.02 15.84 8.53
N ALA A 174 -0.11 16.69 7.52
CA ALA A 174 -0.99 17.86 7.54
C ALA A 174 -2.47 17.53 7.29
N ALA A 175 -2.79 16.29 6.93
CA ALA A 175 -4.16 15.91 6.61
C ALA A 175 -5.03 15.75 7.88
N ASP A 176 -6.27 16.22 7.79
CA ASP A 176 -7.25 16.11 8.87
C ASP A 176 -7.90 14.72 8.95
N ASP A 177 -7.95 14.00 7.83
CA ASP A 177 -8.60 12.69 7.75
C ASP A 177 -7.62 11.54 8.07
N GLU A 178 -8.14 10.51 8.75
CA GLU A 178 -7.36 9.33 9.18
C GLU A 178 -6.86 8.49 8.00
N ARG A 179 -7.65 8.39 6.94
CA ARG A 179 -7.30 7.63 5.73
C ARG A 179 -6.03 8.18 5.09
N THR A 180 -5.91 9.49 4.99
CA THR A 180 -4.71 10.14 4.45
C THR A 180 -3.53 10.03 5.41
N ARG A 181 -3.73 10.24 6.72
CA ARG A 181 -2.67 10.03 7.73
C ARG A 181 -2.14 8.61 7.75
N GLY A 182 -2.98 7.62 7.44
CA GLY A 182 -2.61 6.21 7.35
C GLY A 182 -1.51 5.88 6.32
N TRP A 183 -1.26 6.79 5.37
CA TRP A 183 -0.14 6.65 4.42
C TRP A 183 1.24 6.70 5.09
N ARG A 184 1.36 7.32 6.26
CA ARG A 184 2.65 7.63 6.91
C ARG A 184 3.58 6.43 6.98
N ALA A 185 3.09 5.27 7.41
CA ALA A 185 3.92 4.07 7.55
C ALA A 185 4.49 3.59 6.21
N SER A 186 3.67 3.60 5.14
CA SER A 186 4.12 3.21 3.79
C SER A 186 5.13 4.20 3.21
N LEU A 187 4.92 5.50 3.45
CA LEU A 187 5.83 6.55 2.98
C LEU A 187 7.20 6.46 3.67
N LEU A 188 7.22 6.24 4.99
CA LEU A 188 8.45 6.04 5.76
C LEU A 188 9.19 4.77 5.31
N HIS A 189 8.46 3.67 5.08
CA HIS A 189 9.02 2.43 4.58
C HIS A 189 9.76 2.64 3.24
N ASN A 190 9.11 3.31 2.29
CA ASN A 190 9.70 3.57 0.98
C ASN A 190 10.83 4.62 1.02
N LEU A 191 10.74 5.60 1.91
CA LEU A 191 11.85 6.52 2.14
C LEU A 191 13.07 5.78 2.69
N GLY A 192 12.87 4.80 3.59
CA GLY A 192 13.94 3.93 4.08
C GLY A 192 14.65 3.21 2.91
N TRP A 193 13.92 2.64 1.96
CA TRP A 193 14.50 2.04 0.76
C TRP A 193 15.29 3.06 -0.08
N THR A 194 14.75 4.26 -0.28
CA THR A 194 15.46 5.33 -1.01
C THR A 194 16.77 5.71 -0.31
N MET A 195 16.81 5.75 1.02
CA MET A 195 18.04 6.02 1.77
C MET A 195 19.05 4.86 1.66
N HIS A 196 18.56 3.62 1.76
CA HIS A 196 19.38 2.42 1.55
C HIS A 196 20.04 2.40 0.15
N ASP A 197 19.25 2.65 -0.90
CA ASP A 197 19.77 2.70 -2.29
C ASP A 197 20.81 3.82 -2.50
N ARG A 198 20.80 4.84 -1.64
CA ARG A 198 21.79 5.94 -1.61
C ARG A 198 23.01 5.63 -0.74
N GLY A 199 23.03 4.46 -0.09
CA GLY A 199 24.09 4.04 0.83
C GLY A 199 24.01 4.63 2.24
N ASP A 200 22.90 5.29 2.60
CA ASP A 200 22.66 5.81 3.96
C ASP A 200 21.82 4.82 4.78
N ASP A 201 22.46 3.69 5.14
CA ASP A 201 21.81 2.61 5.87
C ASP A 201 21.36 3.04 7.28
N ALA A 202 22.06 4.01 7.89
CA ALA A 202 21.66 4.52 9.21
C ALA A 202 20.34 5.29 9.13
N ALA A 203 20.18 6.18 8.16
CA ALA A 203 18.91 6.84 7.93
C ALA A 203 17.82 5.86 7.47
N ALA A 204 18.15 4.87 6.65
CA ALA A 204 17.21 3.84 6.22
C ALA A 204 16.64 3.08 7.43
N LEU A 205 17.50 2.63 8.34
CA LEU A 205 17.08 1.92 9.55
C LEU A 205 16.17 2.79 10.44
N ASP A 206 16.49 4.08 10.61
CA ASP A 206 15.65 5.00 11.38
C ASP A 206 14.24 5.12 10.78
N TYR A 207 14.12 5.30 9.47
CA TYR A 207 12.82 5.37 8.79
C TYR A 207 12.05 4.04 8.87
N TRP A 208 12.71 2.89 8.74
CA TRP A 208 12.07 1.59 8.87
C TRP A 208 11.59 1.30 10.29
N ARG A 209 12.35 1.69 11.32
CA ARG A 209 11.89 1.63 12.72
C ARG A 209 10.65 2.51 12.97
N GLN A 210 10.61 3.71 12.41
CA GLN A 210 9.42 4.56 12.48
C GLN A 210 8.21 3.95 11.73
N ALA A 211 8.45 3.31 10.58
CA ALA A 211 7.39 2.62 9.84
C ALA A 211 6.85 1.42 10.62
N LEU A 212 7.73 0.63 11.26
CA LEU A 212 7.36 -0.49 12.12
C LEU A 212 6.50 -0.02 13.29
N ALA A 213 6.96 0.98 14.05
CA ALA A 213 6.21 1.54 15.16
C ALA A 213 4.82 2.03 14.76
N ALA A 214 4.69 2.66 13.58
CA ALA A 214 3.40 3.10 13.05
C ALA A 214 2.47 1.92 12.68
N ARG A 215 3.00 0.81 12.15
CA ARG A 215 2.22 -0.41 11.86
C ARG A 215 1.76 -1.12 13.13
N GLU A 216 2.64 -1.22 14.12
CA GLU A 216 2.31 -1.83 15.42
C GLU A 216 1.23 -1.02 16.16
N ALA A 217 1.36 0.31 16.19
CA ALA A 217 0.35 1.19 16.78
C ALA A 217 -1.03 1.07 16.09
N ALA A 218 -1.05 0.75 14.78
CA ALA A 218 -2.26 0.52 14.01
C ALA A 218 -2.79 -0.93 14.10
N ASN A 219 -2.11 -1.83 14.84
CA ASN A 219 -2.39 -3.28 14.85
C ASN A 219 -2.40 -3.91 13.45
N ASP A 220 -1.62 -3.38 12.51
CA ASP A 220 -1.48 -3.88 11.14
C ASP A 220 -0.46 -5.03 11.12
N VAL A 221 -0.85 -6.18 11.67
CA VAL A 221 0.04 -7.33 11.85
C VAL A 221 0.72 -7.78 10.55
N PRO A 222 0.02 -7.92 9.40
CA PRO A 222 0.68 -8.36 8.17
C PRO A 222 1.80 -7.41 7.73
N ARG A 223 1.53 -6.09 7.74
CA ARG A 223 2.54 -5.11 7.32
C ARG A 223 3.61 -4.85 8.40
N ALA A 224 3.32 -5.08 9.67
CA ALA A 224 4.33 -5.04 10.74
C ALA A 224 5.37 -6.18 10.57
N ARG A 225 4.97 -7.36 10.08
CA ARG A 225 5.91 -8.46 9.73
C ARG A 225 6.89 -8.03 8.64
N ILE A 226 6.39 -7.42 7.56
CA ILE A 226 7.24 -6.88 6.49
C ILE A 226 8.18 -5.80 7.05
N ALA A 227 7.68 -4.91 7.91
CA ALA A 227 8.50 -3.87 8.52
C ALA A 227 9.59 -4.43 9.44
N ARG A 228 9.32 -5.49 10.22
CA ARG A 228 10.34 -6.19 11.02
C ARG A 228 11.42 -6.81 10.14
N TRP A 229 11.03 -7.43 9.02
CA TRP A 229 11.99 -7.94 8.04
C TRP A 229 12.90 -6.83 7.49
N THR A 230 12.36 -5.66 7.13
CA THR A 230 13.18 -4.54 6.64
C THR A 230 14.08 -3.93 7.72
N VAL A 231 13.62 -3.85 8.96
CA VAL A 231 14.46 -3.40 10.09
C VAL A 231 15.65 -4.33 10.28
N ALA A 232 15.43 -5.66 10.29
CA ALA A 232 16.51 -6.61 10.42
C ALA A 232 17.51 -6.54 9.25
N ARG A 233 17.04 -6.29 8.03
CA ARG A 233 17.91 -6.04 6.87
C ARG A 233 18.78 -4.80 7.06
N GLY A 234 18.21 -3.70 7.60
CA GLY A 234 18.95 -2.49 7.94
C GLY A 234 20.01 -2.73 9.02
N LEU A 235 19.66 -3.48 10.06
CA LEU A 235 20.59 -3.90 11.10
C LEU A 235 21.76 -4.71 10.51
N ARG A 236 21.49 -5.66 9.62
CA ARG A 236 22.54 -6.42 8.93
C ARG A 236 23.44 -5.51 8.09
N ALA A 237 22.87 -4.54 7.37
CA ALA A 237 23.66 -3.60 6.57
C ALA A 237 24.62 -2.78 7.44
N LEU A 238 24.26 -2.47 8.68
CA LEU A 238 25.09 -1.76 9.65
C LEU A 238 26.01 -2.70 10.48
N GLY A 239 25.95 -4.02 10.28
CA GLY A 239 26.77 -4.98 11.01
C GLY A 239 26.21 -5.38 12.39
N GLU A 240 25.02 -4.95 12.74
CA GLU A 240 24.31 -5.29 13.99
C GLU A 240 23.68 -6.68 13.88
N LEU A 241 24.55 -7.70 13.66
CA LEU A 241 24.13 -9.02 13.21
C LEU A 241 23.38 -9.82 14.28
N ASP A 242 23.63 -9.58 15.58
CA ASP A 242 22.96 -10.31 16.66
C ASP A 242 21.50 -9.87 16.77
N GLU A 243 21.24 -8.56 16.72
CA GLU A 243 19.87 -8.02 16.73
C GLU A 243 19.11 -8.42 15.46
N ALA A 244 19.74 -8.32 14.29
CA ALA A 244 19.17 -8.76 13.02
C ALA A 244 18.74 -10.23 13.05
N GLU A 245 19.61 -11.12 13.53
CA GLU A 245 19.32 -12.56 13.61
C GLU A 245 18.19 -12.84 14.60
N ALA A 246 18.24 -12.25 15.80
CA ALA A 246 17.20 -12.44 16.80
C ALA A 246 15.82 -12.02 16.27
N MET A 247 15.74 -10.88 15.58
CA MET A 247 14.49 -10.39 14.98
C MET A 247 13.98 -11.32 13.87
N GLN A 248 14.86 -11.80 12.98
CA GLN A 248 14.47 -12.70 11.89
C GLN A 248 14.06 -14.07 12.38
N ARG A 249 14.74 -14.63 13.41
CA ARG A 249 14.33 -15.91 14.02
C ARG A 249 12.95 -15.81 14.68
N ALA A 250 12.69 -14.74 15.44
CA ALA A 250 11.40 -14.52 16.06
C ALA A 250 10.28 -14.39 14.99
N LEU A 251 10.56 -13.71 13.88
CA LEU A 251 9.62 -13.60 12.76
C LEU A 251 9.40 -14.96 12.05
N ALA A 252 10.45 -15.75 11.86
CA ALA A 252 10.35 -17.08 11.28
C ALA A 252 9.49 -18.02 12.15
N ASP A 253 9.69 -18.00 13.48
CA ASP A 253 8.92 -18.80 14.44
C ASP A 253 7.44 -18.38 14.44
N GLU A 254 7.15 -17.07 14.43
CA GLU A 254 5.78 -16.54 14.35
C GLU A 254 5.06 -17.01 13.06
N LEU A 255 5.73 -16.89 11.91
CA LEU A 255 5.18 -17.29 10.63
C LEU A 255 5.01 -18.81 10.50
N GLN A 256 5.94 -19.58 11.07
CA GLN A 256 5.83 -21.03 11.13
C GLN A 256 4.62 -21.45 11.99
N ALA A 257 4.43 -20.82 13.15
CA ALA A 257 3.26 -21.08 14.02
C ALA A 257 1.94 -20.71 13.33
N ALA A 258 1.95 -19.74 12.43
CA ALA A 258 0.80 -19.33 11.61
C ALA A 258 0.59 -20.21 10.35
N ASN A 259 1.42 -21.24 10.13
CA ASN A 259 1.48 -22.06 8.90
C ASN A 259 1.61 -21.20 7.62
N ALA A 260 2.34 -20.10 7.69
CA ALA A 260 2.57 -19.16 6.60
C ALA A 260 4.08 -18.82 6.50
N PRO A 261 4.97 -19.80 6.28
CA PRO A 261 6.40 -19.56 6.20
C PRO A 261 6.71 -18.63 5.03
N ASP A 262 7.66 -17.70 5.24
CA ASP A 262 8.05 -16.69 4.26
C ASP A 262 9.50 -16.92 3.82
N GLY A 263 9.70 -17.10 2.51
CA GLY A 263 11.01 -17.34 1.92
C GLY A 263 11.97 -16.16 2.07
N TYR A 264 11.48 -14.92 2.09
CA TYR A 264 12.30 -13.72 2.29
C TYR A 264 12.91 -13.65 3.71
N VAL A 265 12.20 -14.18 4.71
CA VAL A 265 12.73 -14.28 6.08
C VAL A 265 13.88 -15.26 6.14
N PHE A 266 13.77 -16.43 5.49
CA PHE A 266 14.85 -17.40 5.42
C PHE A 266 16.04 -16.94 4.59
N GLU A 267 15.80 -16.20 3.51
CA GLU A 267 16.86 -15.55 2.74
C GLU A 267 17.66 -14.58 3.61
N GLU A 268 16.98 -13.72 4.38
CA GLU A 268 17.65 -12.75 5.25
C GLU A 268 18.47 -13.46 6.35
N LEU A 269 17.99 -14.58 6.94
CA LEU A 269 18.77 -15.42 7.86
C LEU A 269 20.02 -16.00 7.18
N ALA A 270 19.93 -16.40 5.92
CA ALA A 270 21.09 -16.86 5.16
C ALA A 270 22.11 -15.73 4.94
N GLU A 271 21.66 -14.55 4.57
CA GLU A 271 22.52 -13.37 4.35
C GLU A 271 23.17 -12.87 5.65
N ILE A 272 22.48 -12.94 6.79
CA ILE A 272 23.08 -12.66 8.12
C ILE A 272 24.20 -13.66 8.43
N ALA A 273 23.99 -14.96 8.19
CA ALA A 273 25.04 -15.96 8.38
C ALA A 273 26.23 -15.73 7.45
N VAL A 274 26.00 -15.35 6.19
CA VAL A 274 27.07 -14.95 5.26
C VAL A 274 27.82 -13.72 5.78
N ALA A 275 27.14 -12.71 6.28
CA ALA A 275 27.75 -11.51 6.86
C ALA A 275 28.64 -11.82 8.08
N ARG A 276 28.34 -12.90 8.82
CA ARG A 276 29.19 -13.45 9.90
C ARG A 276 30.38 -14.26 9.39
N GLY A 277 30.46 -14.54 8.09
CA GLY A 277 31.46 -15.44 7.51
C GLY A 277 31.11 -16.92 7.67
N ASP A 278 29.94 -17.27 8.15
CA ASP A 278 29.48 -18.64 8.36
C ASP A 278 28.65 -19.17 7.19
N ARG A 279 29.33 -19.57 6.13
CA ARG A 279 28.72 -20.13 4.94
C ARG A 279 27.99 -21.47 5.22
N ALA A 280 28.46 -22.22 6.23
CA ALA A 280 27.84 -23.49 6.59
C ALA A 280 26.48 -23.27 7.29
N ALA A 281 26.39 -22.27 8.15
CA ALA A 281 25.13 -21.87 8.76
C ALA A 281 24.14 -21.21 7.76
N ALA A 282 24.63 -20.56 6.69
CA ALA A 282 23.80 -19.96 5.66
C ALA A 282 23.07 -21.02 4.80
N GLN A 283 23.70 -22.15 4.54
CA GLN A 283 23.21 -23.18 3.60
C GLN A 283 21.78 -23.67 3.91
N PRO A 284 21.43 -24.10 5.12
CA PRO A 284 20.08 -24.61 5.41
C PRO A 284 19.00 -23.51 5.28
N TRP A 285 19.33 -22.26 5.59
CA TRP A 285 18.41 -21.15 5.43
C TRP A 285 18.17 -20.82 3.96
N ALA A 286 19.24 -20.77 3.15
CA ALA A 286 19.14 -20.54 1.70
C ALA A 286 18.35 -21.66 1.01
N ALA A 287 18.50 -22.92 1.45
CA ALA A 287 17.72 -24.04 0.92
C ALA A 287 16.22 -23.89 1.21
N LYS A 288 15.84 -23.45 2.41
CA LYS A 288 14.44 -23.15 2.76
C LYS A 288 13.90 -21.97 1.95
N ALA A 289 14.67 -20.90 1.81
CA ALA A 289 14.29 -19.75 1.00
C ALA A 289 14.06 -20.17 -0.47
N LEU A 290 14.98 -20.93 -1.05
CA LEU A 290 14.87 -21.42 -2.42
C LEU A 290 13.64 -22.31 -2.64
N GLN A 291 13.29 -23.15 -1.65
CA GLN A 291 12.09 -24.00 -1.71
C GLN A 291 10.80 -23.15 -1.83
N LEU A 292 10.75 -21.98 -1.19
CA LEU A 292 9.57 -21.12 -1.18
C LEU A 292 9.57 -20.09 -2.33
N LEU A 293 10.73 -19.56 -2.69
CA LEU A 293 10.87 -18.48 -3.69
C LEU A 293 11.28 -18.98 -5.07
N GLY A 294 11.79 -20.21 -5.19
CA GLY A 294 12.38 -20.73 -6.43
C GLY A 294 11.40 -20.80 -7.60
N ASP A 295 10.11 -20.93 -7.33
CA ASP A 295 9.05 -20.96 -8.35
C ASP A 295 8.27 -19.65 -8.48
N ASP A 296 8.63 -18.63 -7.70
CA ASP A 296 8.01 -17.33 -7.80
C ASP A 296 8.26 -16.67 -9.17
N ALA A 297 7.16 -16.32 -9.86
CA ALA A 297 7.22 -15.79 -11.21
C ALA A 297 7.81 -14.37 -11.27
N ASP A 298 7.60 -13.57 -10.21
CA ASP A 298 8.12 -12.22 -10.14
C ASP A 298 9.63 -12.22 -9.84
N MET A 299 10.10 -13.07 -8.93
CA MET A 299 11.51 -13.32 -8.67
C MET A 299 12.26 -13.76 -9.94
N LYS A 300 11.69 -14.73 -10.67
CA LYS A 300 12.27 -15.20 -11.94
C LYS A 300 12.37 -14.11 -12.99
N ALA A 301 11.37 -13.25 -13.07
CA ALA A 301 11.29 -12.20 -14.09
C ALA A 301 12.12 -10.95 -13.75
N ASN A 302 12.12 -10.54 -12.49
CA ASN A 302 12.63 -9.24 -12.07
C ASN A 302 13.92 -9.32 -11.24
N GLU A 303 14.17 -10.45 -10.54
CA GLU A 303 15.31 -10.62 -9.64
C GLU A 303 16.13 -11.90 -9.91
N PRO A 304 16.49 -12.24 -11.16
CA PRO A 304 17.17 -13.49 -11.49
C PRO A 304 18.54 -13.64 -10.81
N ALA A 305 19.26 -12.55 -10.59
CA ALA A 305 20.55 -12.55 -9.90
C ALA A 305 20.41 -12.93 -8.42
N ARG A 306 19.34 -12.48 -7.75
CA ARG A 306 19.02 -12.83 -6.37
C ARG A 306 18.69 -14.31 -6.23
N LEU A 307 17.91 -14.85 -7.16
CA LEU A 307 17.58 -16.27 -7.21
C LEU A 307 18.84 -17.14 -7.47
N ALA A 308 19.73 -16.71 -8.37
CA ALA A 308 21.00 -17.39 -8.62
C ALA A 308 21.89 -17.41 -7.35
N ARG A 309 21.96 -16.31 -6.60
CA ARG A 309 22.67 -16.22 -5.33
C ARG A 309 22.09 -17.19 -4.28
N LEU A 310 20.77 -17.22 -4.13
CA LEU A 310 20.12 -18.20 -3.24
C LEU A 310 20.47 -19.64 -3.64
N THR A 311 20.45 -19.93 -4.94
CA THR A 311 20.81 -21.25 -5.46
C THR A 311 22.27 -21.62 -5.11
N GLU A 312 23.18 -20.67 -5.26
CA GLU A 312 24.59 -20.86 -4.86
C GLU A 312 24.70 -21.10 -3.34
N LEU A 313 24.03 -20.27 -2.53
CA LEU A 313 24.06 -20.40 -1.08
C LEU A 313 23.42 -21.70 -0.57
N ALA A 314 22.48 -22.29 -1.26
CA ALA A 314 21.84 -23.54 -0.91
C ALA A 314 22.72 -24.77 -1.19
N GLN A 315 23.79 -24.62 -1.99
CA GLN A 315 24.68 -25.75 -2.28
C GLN A 315 25.55 -26.15 -1.04
N PRO A 316 25.82 -27.45 -0.84
CA PRO A 316 26.67 -27.90 0.23
C PRO A 316 28.07 -27.26 0.15
N VAL A 317 28.59 -26.88 1.31
CA VAL A 317 29.97 -26.38 1.41
C VAL A 317 30.93 -27.58 1.19
N THR A 318 31.57 -27.58 0.04
CA THR A 318 32.68 -28.54 -0.22
C THR A 318 33.85 -28.17 0.68
N ARG A 319 34.15 -29.01 1.68
CA ARG A 319 35.40 -28.89 2.45
C ARG A 319 36.57 -29.10 1.47
N ARG A 320 37.32 -28.06 1.19
CA ARG A 320 38.64 -28.18 0.58
C ARG A 320 39.68 -28.61 1.61
#